data_d0b4762324102a6e6487f87474e2012c
#
_entry.id   d0b4762324102a6e6487f87474e2012c
#
_cell.length_a   1.000
_cell.length_b   1.000
_cell.length_c   1.000
_cell.angle_alpha   90.00
_cell.angle_beta   90.00
_cell.angle_gamma   90.00
#
_symmetry.space_group_name_H-M   'P 1'
#
loop_
_entity.id
_entity.type
_entity.pdbx_description
1 polymer ?
#
loop_
_entity_poly.entity_id
_entity_poly.type
_entity_poly.pdbx_seq_one_letter_code
_entity_poly.pdbx_strand_id
1 'polypeptide(L)'
;AKAAYDHVERSLSSADGGEDNKYNHQRYFRTALAFKKFWEHEDIRSFLCMLNKHPKRNDKFLDINVLYYLFELITERLCDVRKTVCLLDGEGYDDKKSDIAKKLTNGEKLFVISVYQTIGAGQNLQYDIPDAVRDSLIQTNSWNRSTKKDFDAIYLDLPTNLTVNIW
;
A
#
# COMPACT_ATOMS: atom_id res chain seq x y z
N ALA A 1 11.38 -18.41 -1.52
CA ALA A 1 11.64 -17.01 -1.16
C ALA A 1 13.01 -16.53 -1.69
N LYS A 2 14.12 -17.21 -1.35
CA LYS A 2 15.47 -16.79 -1.77
C LYS A 2 15.65 -16.80 -3.30
N ALA A 3 15.21 -17.87 -3.99
CA ALA A 3 15.32 -17.98 -5.46
C ALA A 3 14.49 -16.91 -6.20
N ALA A 4 13.34 -16.51 -5.66
CA ALA A 4 12.53 -15.41 -6.20
C ALA A 4 13.20 -14.05 -5.99
N TYR A 5 13.80 -13.84 -4.84
CA TYR A 5 14.60 -12.65 -4.54
C TYR A 5 15.80 -12.54 -5.50
N ASP A 6 16.57 -13.64 -5.66
CA ASP A 6 17.74 -13.69 -6.55
C ASP A 6 17.35 -13.48 -8.03
N HIS A 7 16.13 -13.88 -8.44
CA HIS A 7 15.63 -13.63 -9.79
C HIS A 7 15.29 -12.17 -10.01
N VAL A 8 14.61 -11.55 -9.04
CA VAL A 8 14.26 -10.12 -9.08
C VAL A 8 15.52 -9.26 -9.01
N GLU A 9 16.46 -9.60 -8.13
CA GLU A 9 17.73 -8.89 -8.02
C GLU A 9 18.52 -8.95 -9.33
N ARG A 10 18.56 -10.12 -10.00
CA ARG A 10 19.18 -10.25 -11.32
C ARG A 10 18.45 -9.47 -12.41
N SER A 11 17.13 -9.45 -12.40
CA SER A 11 16.32 -8.69 -13.37
C SER A 11 16.48 -7.18 -13.19
N LEU A 12 16.69 -6.73 -11.96
CA LEU A 12 16.90 -5.32 -11.63
C LEU A 12 18.37 -4.88 -11.79
N SER A 13 19.34 -5.78 -11.59
CA SER A 13 20.77 -5.46 -11.72
C SER A 13 21.29 -5.49 -13.17
N SER A 14 20.55 -6.05 -14.10
CA SER A 14 20.89 -5.99 -15.54
C SER A 14 20.64 -4.63 -16.19
N ALA A 15 20.00 -3.70 -15.50
CA ALA A 15 19.86 -2.32 -15.94
C ALA A 15 21.09 -1.53 -15.47
N ASP A 16 21.98 -1.27 -16.40
CA ASP A 16 23.22 -0.49 -16.25
C ASP A 16 22.94 0.87 -15.58
N GLY A 17 23.49 1.12 -14.37
CA GLY A 17 23.31 2.43 -13.72
C GLY A 17 23.64 2.48 -12.23
N GLY A 18 24.39 3.49 -11.85
CA GLY A 18 24.98 3.78 -10.56
C GLY A 18 24.03 3.89 -9.33
N GLU A 19 24.31 4.80 -8.40
CA GLU A 19 23.62 4.95 -7.10
C GLU A 19 22.09 5.04 -7.20
N ASP A 20 21.53 5.59 -8.28
CA ASP A 20 20.09 5.66 -8.54
C ASP A 20 19.40 4.28 -8.59
N ASN A 21 20.09 3.26 -9.09
CA ASN A 21 19.56 1.89 -9.15
C ASN A 21 19.43 1.26 -7.75
N LYS A 22 20.38 1.52 -6.86
CA LYS A 22 20.33 1.02 -5.48
C LYS A 22 19.11 1.56 -4.73
N TYR A 23 18.78 2.83 -4.94
CA TYR A 23 17.56 3.46 -4.36
C TYR A 23 16.27 2.84 -4.89
N ASN A 24 16.22 2.58 -6.19
CA ASN A 24 15.06 1.97 -6.82
C ASN A 24 14.84 0.54 -6.31
N HIS A 25 15.90 -0.28 -6.20
CA HIS A 25 15.83 -1.63 -5.64
C HIS A 25 15.31 -1.63 -4.20
N GLN A 26 15.80 -0.73 -3.36
CA GLN A 26 15.35 -0.61 -1.98
C GLN A 26 13.87 -0.25 -1.89
N ARG A 27 13.36 0.57 -2.81
CA ARG A 27 11.93 0.94 -2.84
C ARG A 27 11.06 -0.26 -3.17
N TYR A 28 11.40 -1.03 -4.20
CA TYR A 28 10.70 -2.28 -4.52
C TYR A 28 10.71 -3.25 -3.33
N PHE A 29 11.86 -3.44 -2.73
CA PHE A 29 12.04 -4.34 -1.59
C PHE A 29 11.18 -3.91 -0.39
N ARG A 30 11.21 -2.64 -0.01
CA ARG A 30 10.43 -2.13 1.12
C ARG A 30 8.93 -2.25 0.86
N THR A 31 8.48 -1.92 -0.34
CA THR A 31 7.07 -2.06 -0.72
C THR A 31 6.63 -3.52 -0.70
N ALA A 32 7.46 -4.42 -1.22
CA ALA A 32 7.21 -5.86 -1.17
C ALA A 32 7.16 -6.40 0.26
N LEU A 33 8.03 -5.91 1.14
CA LEU A 33 8.03 -6.28 2.56
C LEU A 33 6.77 -5.80 3.28
N ALA A 34 6.30 -4.58 2.99
CA ALA A 34 5.04 -4.06 3.50
C ALA A 34 3.85 -4.93 3.05
N PHE A 35 3.82 -5.31 1.76
CA PHE A 35 2.80 -6.21 1.23
C PHE A 35 2.87 -7.60 1.88
N LYS A 36 4.07 -8.13 2.11
CA LYS A 36 4.25 -9.41 2.81
C LYS A 36 3.64 -9.37 4.21
N LYS A 37 3.89 -8.30 4.97
CA LYS A 37 3.29 -8.11 6.29
C LYS A 37 1.76 -8.07 6.24
N PHE A 38 1.20 -7.34 5.29
CA PHE A 38 -0.23 -7.33 5.05
C PHE A 38 -0.77 -8.73 4.74
N TRP A 39 -0.07 -9.49 3.89
CA TRP A 39 -0.51 -10.82 3.47
C TRP A 39 -0.49 -11.85 4.60
N GLU A 40 0.59 -11.86 5.40
CA GLU A 40 0.81 -12.82 6.48
C GLU A 40 -0.11 -12.61 7.70
N HIS A 41 -0.72 -11.43 7.86
CA HIS A 41 -1.58 -11.09 8.99
C HIS A 41 -3.05 -11.06 8.57
N GLU A 42 -3.83 -12.03 9.06
CA GLU A 42 -5.26 -12.14 8.71
C GLU A 42 -6.11 -11.03 9.33
N ASP A 43 -5.71 -10.50 10.47
CA ASP A 43 -6.34 -9.41 11.20
C ASP A 43 -6.16 -8.04 10.50
N ILE A 44 -5.15 -7.89 9.64
CA ILE A 44 -4.93 -6.70 8.84
C ILE A 44 -5.74 -6.81 7.53
N ARG A 45 -6.91 -6.20 7.50
CA ARG A 45 -7.78 -6.21 6.32
C ARG A 45 -7.59 -5.00 5.42
N SER A 46 -7.19 -3.88 5.98
CA SER A 46 -6.94 -2.63 5.26
C SER A 46 -5.54 -2.13 5.53
N PHE A 47 -4.73 -2.05 4.50
CA PHE A 47 -3.35 -1.59 4.61
C PHE A 47 -3.11 -0.41 3.68
N LEU A 48 -2.65 0.72 4.22
CA LEU A 48 -2.28 1.91 3.46
C LEU A 48 -0.77 1.99 3.28
N CYS A 49 -0.31 1.89 2.04
CA CYS A 49 1.10 2.04 1.67
C CYS A 49 1.34 3.41 1.06
N MET A 50 1.97 4.30 1.81
CA MET A 50 2.28 5.67 1.39
C MET A 50 3.68 5.73 0.81
N LEU A 51 3.78 6.01 -0.48
CA LEU A 51 5.04 6.09 -1.21
C LEU A 51 5.39 7.55 -1.57
N ASN A 52 6.66 7.80 -1.84
CA ASN A 52 7.12 9.10 -2.35
C ASN A 52 6.80 9.29 -3.83
N LYS A 53 6.70 8.18 -4.56
CA LYS A 53 6.43 8.18 -6.00
C LYS A 53 5.34 7.17 -6.32
N HIS A 54 4.38 7.62 -7.14
CA HIS A 54 3.30 6.76 -7.61
C HIS A 54 3.84 5.71 -8.61
N PRO A 55 3.58 4.41 -8.39
CA PRO A 55 3.97 3.38 -9.33
C PRO A 55 3.15 3.51 -10.63
N LYS A 56 3.82 3.45 -11.77
CA LYS A 56 3.20 3.51 -13.11
C LYS A 56 3.67 2.35 -13.96
N ARG A 57 2.93 2.04 -15.02
CA ARG A 57 3.36 1.03 -15.99
C ARG A 57 4.59 1.51 -16.75
N ASN A 58 5.58 0.64 -16.89
CA ASN A 58 6.85 0.90 -17.59
C ASN A 58 7.60 2.13 -17.05
N ASP A 59 7.40 2.48 -15.78
CA ASP A 59 8.15 3.57 -15.15
C ASP A 59 9.56 3.10 -14.81
N LYS A 60 10.55 3.92 -15.20
CA LYS A 60 11.97 3.64 -14.94
C LYS A 60 12.31 3.48 -13.46
N PHE A 61 11.57 4.14 -12.56
CA PHE A 61 11.89 4.21 -11.15
C PHE A 61 11.02 3.31 -10.27
N LEU A 62 9.74 3.14 -10.64
CA LEU A 62 8.79 2.31 -9.90
C LEU A 62 7.70 1.77 -10.83
N ASP A 63 7.94 0.62 -11.43
CA ASP A 63 7.00 -0.05 -12.32
C ASP A 63 6.02 -0.89 -11.51
N ILE A 64 4.73 -0.62 -11.69
CA ILE A 64 3.66 -1.36 -11.03
C ILE A 64 3.62 -2.85 -11.44
N ASN A 65 4.03 -3.20 -12.65
CA ASN A 65 4.06 -4.59 -13.09
C ASN A 65 5.13 -5.39 -12.33
N VAL A 66 6.26 -4.78 -12.00
CA VAL A 66 7.29 -5.39 -11.16
C VAL A 66 6.75 -5.60 -9.74
N LEU A 67 6.02 -4.63 -9.18
CA LEU A 67 5.38 -4.80 -7.88
C LEU A 67 4.36 -5.94 -7.90
N TYR A 68 3.48 -6.01 -8.91
CA TYR A 68 2.53 -7.12 -9.04
C TYR A 68 3.23 -8.46 -9.10
N TYR A 69 4.30 -8.58 -9.88
CA TYR A 69 5.09 -9.81 -9.95
C TYR A 69 5.67 -10.20 -8.59
N LEU A 70 6.25 -9.24 -7.84
CA LEU A 70 6.75 -9.49 -6.48
C LEU A 70 5.64 -9.94 -5.53
N PHE A 71 4.48 -9.33 -5.60
CA PHE A 71 3.32 -9.68 -4.78
C PHE A 71 2.77 -11.07 -5.13
N GLU A 72 2.72 -11.42 -6.42
CA GLU A 72 2.37 -12.77 -6.87
C GLU A 72 3.32 -13.83 -6.32
N LEU A 73 4.63 -13.54 -6.24
CA LEU A 73 5.60 -14.43 -5.64
C LEU A 73 5.40 -14.58 -4.12
N ILE A 74 5.08 -13.49 -3.42
CA ILE A 74 4.83 -13.49 -1.98
C ILE A 74 3.58 -14.31 -1.65
N THR A 75 2.54 -14.19 -2.45
CA THR A 75 1.27 -14.91 -2.27
C THR A 75 1.30 -16.33 -2.83
N GLU A 76 2.43 -16.76 -3.41
CA GLU A 76 2.53 -18.05 -4.14
C GLU A 76 1.43 -18.19 -5.22
N ARG A 77 0.96 -17.06 -5.74
CA ARG A 77 -0.15 -16.95 -6.71
C ARG A 77 -1.50 -17.48 -6.19
N LEU A 78 -1.66 -17.55 -4.87
CA LEU A 78 -2.91 -18.01 -4.24
C LEU A 78 -4.02 -16.96 -4.27
N CYS A 79 -3.71 -15.71 -4.60
CA CYS A 79 -4.71 -14.65 -4.75
C CYS A 79 -4.55 -13.88 -6.05
N ASP A 80 -5.63 -13.20 -6.46
CA ASP A 80 -5.59 -12.24 -7.55
C ASP A 80 -5.07 -10.89 -7.00
N VAL A 81 -3.74 -10.71 -7.12
CA VAL A 81 -3.05 -9.51 -6.64
C VAL A 81 -3.66 -8.23 -7.22
N ARG A 82 -4.11 -8.26 -8.47
CA ARG A 82 -4.67 -7.06 -9.14
C ARG A 82 -6.02 -6.64 -8.57
N LYS A 83 -6.75 -7.55 -7.91
CA LYS A 83 -7.97 -7.22 -7.17
C LYS A 83 -7.67 -6.77 -5.75
N THR A 84 -6.63 -7.34 -5.14
CA THR A 84 -6.22 -7.04 -3.76
C THR A 84 -5.49 -5.71 -3.64
N VAL A 85 -4.73 -5.32 -4.67
CA VAL A 85 -3.95 -4.07 -4.69
C VAL A 85 -4.71 -2.96 -5.39
N CYS A 86 -4.97 -1.87 -4.69
CA CYS A 86 -5.65 -0.69 -5.21
C CYS A 86 -4.67 0.49 -5.30
N LEU A 87 -4.66 1.18 -6.44
CA LEU A 87 -3.89 2.41 -6.61
C LEU A 87 -4.82 3.61 -6.38
N LEU A 88 -4.49 4.42 -5.38
CA LEU A 88 -5.21 5.66 -5.06
C LEU A 88 -4.34 6.85 -5.47
N ASP A 89 -4.56 7.33 -6.69
CA ASP A 89 -3.89 8.49 -7.28
C ASP A 89 -4.86 9.67 -7.42
N GLY A 90 -4.33 10.83 -7.89
CA GLY A 90 -5.12 12.06 -8.00
C GLY A 90 -6.23 12.01 -9.06
N GLU A 91 -6.07 11.18 -10.09
CA GLU A 91 -7.08 11.04 -11.14
C GLU A 91 -8.22 10.14 -10.69
N GLY A 92 -9.45 10.68 -10.66
CA GLY A 92 -10.62 9.96 -10.16
C GLY A 92 -10.53 9.60 -8.67
N TYR A 93 -9.85 10.43 -7.88
CA TYR A 93 -9.57 10.17 -6.46
C TYR A 93 -10.82 9.83 -5.65
N ASP A 94 -11.87 10.65 -5.76
CA ASP A 94 -13.09 10.47 -4.97
C ASP A 94 -13.84 9.18 -5.33
N ASP A 95 -13.90 8.83 -6.61
CA ASP A 95 -14.51 7.59 -7.08
C ASP A 95 -13.74 6.36 -6.61
N LYS A 96 -12.40 6.39 -6.73
CA LYS A 96 -11.52 5.32 -6.25
C LYS A 96 -11.59 5.17 -4.74
N LYS A 97 -11.58 6.28 -4.00
CA LYS A 97 -11.74 6.29 -2.55
C LYS A 97 -13.07 5.67 -2.12
N SER A 98 -14.16 6.04 -2.81
CA SER A 98 -15.49 5.47 -2.56
C SER A 98 -15.54 3.98 -2.85
N ASP A 99 -14.95 3.51 -3.94
CA ASP A 99 -14.88 2.09 -4.29
C ASP A 99 -14.08 1.28 -3.26
N ILE A 100 -12.91 1.78 -2.86
CA ILE A 100 -12.07 1.18 -1.81
C ILE A 100 -12.86 1.09 -0.50
N ALA A 101 -13.53 2.18 -0.08
CA ALA A 101 -14.32 2.19 1.14
C ALA A 101 -15.45 1.15 1.10
N LYS A 102 -16.17 1.02 -0.02
CA LYS A 102 -17.23 0.01 -0.20
C LYS A 102 -16.69 -1.41 -0.09
N LYS A 103 -15.57 -1.72 -0.75
CA LYS A 103 -14.94 -3.03 -0.70
C LYS A 103 -14.51 -3.40 0.72
N LEU A 104 -13.87 -2.46 1.44
CA LEU A 104 -13.46 -2.65 2.82
C LEU A 104 -14.68 -2.85 3.76
N THR A 105 -15.75 -2.07 3.60
CA THR A 105 -16.99 -2.23 4.35
C THR A 105 -17.62 -3.60 4.10
N ASN A 106 -17.52 -4.14 2.89
CA ASN A 106 -17.96 -5.49 2.55
C ASN A 106 -17.03 -6.60 3.07
N GLY A 107 -15.96 -6.25 3.79
CA GLY A 107 -15.03 -7.19 4.40
C GLY A 107 -13.94 -7.70 3.46
N GLU A 108 -13.73 -7.07 2.30
CA GLU A 108 -12.60 -7.41 1.44
C GLU A 108 -11.28 -7.01 2.10
N LYS A 109 -10.21 -7.73 1.77
CA LYS A 109 -8.86 -7.46 2.22
C LYS A 109 -8.09 -6.69 1.14
N LEU A 110 -7.73 -5.43 1.41
CA LEU A 110 -7.13 -4.53 0.41
C LEU A 110 -5.81 -3.92 0.86
N PHE A 111 -4.85 -3.91 -0.07
CA PHE A 111 -3.59 -3.19 0.03
C PHE A 111 -3.66 -1.95 -0.86
N VAL A 112 -3.76 -0.77 -0.26
CA VAL A 112 -3.93 0.49 -0.98
C VAL A 112 -2.60 1.20 -1.09
N ILE A 113 -2.16 1.48 -2.31
CA ILE A 113 -0.95 2.25 -2.59
C ILE A 113 -1.34 3.68 -2.96
N SER A 114 -0.77 4.64 -2.28
CA SER A 114 -0.91 6.06 -2.60
C SER A 114 0.41 6.82 -2.39
N VAL A 115 0.41 8.10 -2.65
CA VAL A 115 1.56 8.97 -2.44
C VAL A 115 1.20 10.15 -1.55
N TYR A 116 2.21 10.68 -0.84
CA TYR A 116 2.03 11.83 0.08
C TYR A 116 1.39 13.05 -0.59
N GLN A 117 1.62 13.24 -1.89
CA GLN A 117 1.06 14.35 -2.64
C GLN A 117 -0.44 14.20 -2.92
N THR A 118 -0.93 12.97 -3.04
CA THR A 118 -2.35 12.67 -3.31
C THR A 118 -3.18 12.72 -2.03
N ILE A 119 -2.65 12.13 -0.95
CA ILE A 119 -3.29 12.18 0.36
C ILE A 119 -2.67 13.37 1.09
N GLY A 120 -3.13 14.58 0.76
CA GLY A 120 -2.70 15.80 1.42
C GLY A 120 -3.03 15.80 2.91
N ALA A 121 -2.38 16.69 3.66
CA ALA A 121 -2.64 16.88 5.08
C ALA A 121 -4.14 17.12 5.34
N GLY A 122 -4.76 16.26 6.14
CA GLY A 122 -6.17 16.36 6.52
C GLY A 122 -7.15 15.46 5.74
N GLN A 123 -6.71 14.68 4.80
CA GLN A 123 -7.56 13.68 4.13
C GLN A 123 -7.71 12.42 5.01
N ASN A 124 -8.86 12.27 5.66
CA ASN A 124 -9.17 11.05 6.41
C ASN A 124 -9.62 9.95 5.45
N LEU A 125 -8.80 8.88 5.35
CA LEU A 125 -9.17 7.65 4.69
C LEU A 125 -9.85 6.73 5.70
N GLN A 126 -11.15 6.83 5.79
CA GLN A 126 -11.99 6.02 6.67
C GLN A 126 -13.03 5.28 5.86
N TYR A 127 -13.48 4.15 6.40
CA TYR A 127 -14.58 3.36 5.85
C TYR A 127 -15.53 2.90 6.95
N ASP A 128 -16.76 2.54 6.58
CA ASP A 128 -17.73 2.08 7.55
C ASP A 128 -17.31 0.74 8.15
N ILE A 129 -17.51 0.59 9.46
CA ILE A 129 -17.11 -0.61 10.18
C ILE A 129 -17.90 -1.80 9.64
N PRO A 130 -17.24 -2.86 9.12
CA PRO A 130 -17.92 -4.08 8.71
C PRO A 130 -18.66 -4.71 9.89
N ASP A 131 -19.87 -5.18 9.67
CA ASP A 131 -20.71 -5.78 10.75
C ASP A 131 -20.01 -6.94 11.45
N ALA A 132 -19.24 -7.73 10.71
CA ALA A 132 -18.51 -8.89 11.24
C ALA A 132 -17.45 -8.57 12.30
N VAL A 133 -16.93 -7.33 12.33
CA VAL A 133 -15.87 -6.93 13.28
C VAL A 133 -16.34 -5.88 14.29
N ARG A 134 -17.60 -5.44 14.19
CA ARG A 134 -18.14 -4.36 15.03
C ARG A 134 -18.02 -4.62 16.53
N ASP A 135 -18.28 -5.85 16.95
CA ASP A 135 -18.28 -6.24 18.37
C ASP A 135 -16.84 -6.46 18.91
N SER A 136 -15.86 -6.63 18.05
CA SER A 136 -14.46 -6.85 18.42
C SER A 136 -13.64 -5.56 18.49
N LEU A 137 -14.20 -4.43 18.05
CA LEU A 137 -13.50 -3.15 18.05
C LEU A 137 -13.55 -2.45 19.40
N ILE A 138 -12.39 -2.04 19.88
CA ILE A 138 -12.29 -1.21 21.08
C ILE A 138 -12.55 0.24 20.69
N GLN A 139 -13.63 0.81 21.25
CA GLN A 139 -13.91 2.23 21.09
C GLN A 139 -13.07 3.02 22.10
N THR A 140 -12.14 3.83 21.59
CA THR A 140 -11.27 4.68 22.43
C THR A 140 -11.96 5.96 22.90
N ASN A 141 -13.10 6.32 22.32
CA ASN A 141 -13.82 7.54 22.65
C ASN A 141 -15.30 7.23 22.93
N SER A 142 -15.69 7.34 24.20
CA SER A 142 -17.06 7.02 24.67
C SER A 142 -18.14 8.05 24.26
N TRP A 143 -17.75 9.23 23.80
CA TRP A 143 -18.67 10.34 23.52
C TRP A 143 -19.26 10.32 22.09
N ASN A 144 -18.58 9.68 21.15
CA ASN A 144 -19.07 9.54 19.80
C ASN A 144 -18.89 8.09 19.33
N ARG A 145 -19.98 7.36 19.18
CA ARG A 145 -19.98 6.06 18.50
C ARG A 145 -19.72 6.31 17.02
N SER A 146 -18.45 6.33 16.64
CA SER A 146 -18.07 6.40 15.23
C SER A 146 -18.61 5.15 14.52
N THR A 147 -19.27 5.34 13.39
CA THR A 147 -19.62 4.24 12.48
C THR A 147 -18.46 3.89 11.54
N LYS A 148 -17.38 4.68 11.59
CA LYS A 148 -16.22 4.57 10.72
C LYS A 148 -14.98 4.18 11.48
N LYS A 149 -14.08 3.48 10.80
CA LYS A 149 -12.76 3.12 11.30
C LYS A 149 -11.67 3.57 10.32
N ASP A 150 -10.47 3.76 10.84
CA ASP A 150 -9.26 3.97 10.07
C ASP A 150 -8.75 2.66 9.46
N PHE A 151 -7.74 2.74 8.60
CA PHE A 151 -7.03 1.57 8.10
C PHE A 151 -6.35 0.83 9.25
N ASP A 152 -6.30 -0.51 9.15
CA ASP A 152 -5.71 -1.37 10.20
C ASP A 152 -4.20 -1.18 10.32
N ALA A 153 -3.53 -0.89 9.21
CA ALA A 153 -2.10 -0.65 9.19
C ALA A 153 -1.71 0.39 8.13
N ILE A 154 -0.60 1.06 8.37
CA ILE A 154 0.00 2.02 7.46
C ILE A 154 1.50 1.78 7.35
N TYR A 155 2.02 1.84 6.12
CA TYR A 155 3.44 1.95 5.83
C TYR A 155 3.74 3.34 5.27
N LEU A 156 4.71 4.00 5.84
CA LEU A 156 5.21 5.31 5.41
C LEU A 156 6.61 5.13 4.81
N ASP A 157 6.76 5.31 3.50
CA ASP A 157 8.07 5.31 2.87
C ASP A 157 8.87 6.52 3.32
N LEU A 158 10.19 6.38 3.40
CA LEU A 158 11.07 7.46 3.85
C LEU A 158 10.93 8.67 2.91
N PRO A 159 10.58 9.84 3.43
CA PRO A 159 10.51 11.06 2.62
C PRO A 159 11.91 11.43 2.14
N THR A 160 12.11 11.48 0.83
CA THR A 160 13.42 11.80 0.25
C THR A 160 13.73 13.29 0.24
N ASN A 161 12.73 14.17 0.40
CA ASN A 161 12.89 15.63 0.29
C ASN A 161 11.85 16.45 1.10
N LEU A 162 11.37 15.95 2.23
CA LEU A 162 10.59 16.79 3.14
C LEU A 162 11.53 17.56 4.05
N THR A 163 11.96 18.74 3.64
CA THR A 163 12.43 19.76 4.56
C THR A 163 11.23 20.29 5.32
N VAL A 164 11.02 19.82 6.53
CA VAL A 164 10.11 20.46 7.46
C VAL A 164 10.86 21.63 8.07
N ASN A 165 10.59 22.84 7.59
CA ASN A 165 10.97 24.04 8.30
C ASN A 165 10.09 24.15 9.55
N ILE A 166 10.61 23.76 10.70
CA ILE A 166 9.99 24.03 12.00
C ILE A 166 10.40 25.46 12.36
N TRP A 167 9.44 26.36 12.31
CA TRP A 167 9.57 27.72 12.86
C TRP A 167 9.20 27.73 14.33
#